data_93acd7d5df390c41c3c6006e48ed8b26
#
_entry.id   93acd7d5df390c41c3c6006e48ed8b26
#
_cell.length_a   1.000
_cell.length_b   1.000
_cell.length_c   1.000
_cell.angle_alpha   90.00
_cell.angle_beta   90.00
_cell.angle_gamma   90.00
#
_symmetry.space_group_name_H-M   'P 1'
#
loop_
_entity.id
_entity.type
_entity.pdbx_description
1 polymer ?
#
loop_
_entity_poly.entity_id
_entity_poly.type
_entity_poly.pdbx_seq_one_letter_code
_entity_poly.pdbx_strand_id
1 'polypeptide(L)'
;MSHHGLSQSNSPALLKAASPTVAVINSGAKKPGKAWSYPVLKETAGLKDVFQVHRNVEHGADQNAPAELVANDAEPCKGEGVRLVAAPGGKSYTVEVPAKGTKRTYASK
;
A
#
# COMPACT_ATOMS: atom_id res chain seq x y z
N MET A 1 -0.49 -5.24 -4.81
CA MET A 1 -1.22 -6.24 -3.97
C MET A 1 -2.37 -6.84 -4.76
N SER A 2 -2.55 -8.13 -4.66
CA SER A 2 -3.64 -8.83 -5.34
C SER A 2 -4.98 -8.59 -4.67
N HIS A 3 -6.06 -8.58 -5.45
CA HIS A 3 -7.45 -8.55 -5.00
C HIS A 3 -7.73 -7.48 -3.92
N HIS A 4 -7.33 -6.23 -4.18
CA HIS A 4 -7.51 -5.09 -3.28
C HIS A 4 -6.91 -5.27 -1.87
N GLY A 5 -5.94 -6.16 -1.70
CA GLY A 5 -5.36 -6.48 -0.41
C GLY A 5 -6.12 -7.53 0.39
N LEU A 6 -6.91 -8.38 -0.29
CA LEU A 6 -7.60 -9.50 0.36
C LEU A 6 -6.59 -10.50 0.94
N SER A 7 -6.77 -10.90 2.20
CA SER A 7 -5.83 -11.77 2.91
C SER A 7 -5.64 -13.13 2.23
N GLN A 8 -6.69 -13.70 1.67
CA GLN A 8 -6.62 -14.99 0.95
C GLN A 8 -5.72 -14.95 -0.29
N SER A 9 -5.65 -13.79 -0.96
CA SER A 9 -4.85 -13.61 -2.19
C SER A 9 -3.43 -13.12 -1.91
N ASN A 10 -3.10 -12.81 -0.66
CA ASN A 10 -1.82 -12.24 -0.24
C ASN A 10 -1.33 -12.97 1.01
N SER A 11 -1.08 -14.27 0.87
CA SER A 11 -0.65 -15.12 1.99
C SER A 11 0.75 -14.76 2.50
N PRO A 12 1.08 -15.09 3.75
CA PRO A 12 2.45 -14.94 4.26
C PRO A 12 3.50 -15.63 3.39
N ALA A 13 3.17 -16.81 2.85
CA ALA A 13 4.08 -17.55 1.96
C ALA A 13 4.36 -16.78 0.67
N LEU A 14 3.33 -16.19 0.04
CA LEU A 14 3.48 -15.37 -1.16
C LEU A 14 4.34 -14.13 -0.87
N LEU A 15 4.07 -13.42 0.20
CA LEU A 15 4.79 -12.20 0.58
C LEU A 15 6.25 -12.50 0.93
N LYS A 16 6.52 -13.62 1.62
CA LYS A 16 7.87 -14.07 1.90
C LYS A 16 8.63 -14.39 0.61
N ALA A 17 8.00 -15.09 -0.33
CA ALA A 17 8.62 -15.43 -1.62
C ALA A 17 8.88 -14.18 -2.48
N ALA A 18 7.94 -13.25 -2.52
CA ALA A 18 8.09 -12.00 -3.28
C ALA A 18 9.09 -11.04 -2.64
N SER A 19 9.26 -11.11 -1.33
CA SER A 19 10.18 -10.25 -0.55
C SER A 19 10.13 -8.77 -0.97
N PRO A 20 8.94 -8.13 -0.93
CA PRO A 20 8.80 -6.76 -1.43
C PRO A 20 9.48 -5.73 -0.54
N THR A 21 10.02 -4.68 -1.13
CA THR A 21 10.51 -3.50 -0.42
C THR A 21 9.37 -2.52 -0.12
N VAL A 22 8.43 -2.40 -1.06
CA VAL A 22 7.26 -1.53 -0.97
C VAL A 22 6.04 -2.28 -1.44
N ALA A 23 4.92 -2.08 -0.77
CA ALA A 23 3.63 -2.58 -1.20
C ALA A 23 2.71 -1.39 -1.52
N VAL A 24 1.96 -1.50 -2.61
CA VAL A 24 0.88 -0.57 -2.95
C VAL A 24 -0.42 -1.36 -3.02
N ILE A 25 -1.40 -0.95 -2.24
CA ILE A 25 -2.70 -1.61 -2.17
C ILE A 25 -3.73 -0.76 -2.90
N ASN A 26 -4.27 -1.29 -3.98
CA ASN A 26 -5.38 -0.68 -4.69
C ASN A 26 -6.70 -0.99 -3.96
N SER A 27 -6.84 -0.43 -2.76
CA SER A 27 -7.97 -0.63 -1.88
C SER A 27 -9.09 0.39 -2.15
N GLY A 28 -10.32 -0.01 -1.87
CA GLY A 28 -11.43 0.91 -1.70
C GLY A 28 -11.74 1.10 -0.21
N ALA A 29 -12.71 1.96 0.11
CA ALA A 29 -13.10 2.22 1.50
C ALA A 29 -13.52 0.95 2.26
N LYS A 30 -14.25 0.08 1.57
CA LYS A 30 -14.79 -1.20 2.10
C LYS A 30 -14.32 -2.42 1.30
N LYS A 31 -13.25 -2.29 0.53
CA LYS A 31 -12.65 -3.39 -0.25
C LYS A 31 -11.17 -3.53 0.11
N PRO A 32 -10.78 -4.71 0.51
CA PRO A 32 -11.49 -5.98 0.58
C PRO A 32 -12.41 -6.15 1.81
N GLY A 33 -12.62 -5.15 2.61
CA GLY A 33 -13.41 -5.24 3.83
C GLY A 33 -12.63 -5.83 5.00
N LYS A 34 -13.24 -6.74 5.76
CA LYS A 34 -12.64 -7.30 7.00
C LYS A 34 -11.49 -8.26 6.73
N ALA A 35 -11.47 -8.97 5.60
CA ALA A 35 -10.41 -9.92 5.24
C ALA A 35 -9.16 -9.19 4.68
N TRP A 36 -8.48 -8.45 5.53
CA TRP A 36 -7.45 -7.46 5.22
C TRP A 36 -6.04 -8.00 5.44
N SER A 37 -5.15 -7.82 4.48
CA SER A 37 -3.76 -8.33 4.55
C SER A 37 -2.77 -7.39 5.23
N TYR A 38 -3.18 -6.21 5.64
CA TYR A 38 -2.27 -5.24 6.27
C TYR A 38 -1.52 -5.79 7.49
N PRO A 39 -2.14 -6.58 8.39
CA PRO A 39 -1.40 -7.16 9.51
C PRO A 39 -0.24 -8.05 9.06
N VAL A 40 -0.43 -8.84 8.00
CA VAL A 40 0.62 -9.71 7.45
C VAL A 40 1.73 -8.86 6.81
N LEU A 41 1.37 -7.77 6.14
CA LEU A 41 2.34 -6.83 5.57
C LEU A 41 3.21 -6.20 6.64
N LYS A 42 2.65 -5.79 7.75
CA LYS A 42 3.41 -5.21 8.89
C LYS A 42 4.51 -6.14 9.40
N GLU A 43 4.29 -7.43 9.32
CA GLU A 43 5.22 -8.46 9.79
C GLU A 43 6.14 -8.99 8.68
N THR A 44 5.99 -8.50 7.44
CA THR A 44 6.79 -8.97 6.31
C THR A 44 8.19 -8.38 6.38
N ALA A 45 9.19 -9.27 6.49
CA ALA A 45 10.59 -8.86 6.58
C ALA A 45 11.04 -8.10 5.32
N GLY A 46 11.78 -7.01 5.51
CA GLY A 46 12.31 -6.18 4.43
C GLY A 46 11.32 -5.18 3.83
N LEU A 47 10.04 -5.27 4.17
CA LEU A 47 9.05 -4.30 3.73
C LEU A 47 9.24 -2.97 4.48
N LYS A 48 9.49 -1.89 3.73
CA LYS A 48 9.72 -0.55 4.29
C LYS A 48 8.44 0.24 4.45
N ASP A 49 7.63 0.29 3.41
CA ASP A 49 6.42 1.10 3.37
C ASP A 49 5.26 0.38 2.69
N VAL A 50 4.06 0.69 3.15
CA VAL A 50 2.79 0.28 2.54
C VAL A 50 2.02 1.52 2.18
N PHE A 51 1.68 1.66 0.90
CA PHE A 51 0.83 2.73 0.38
C PHE A 51 -0.57 2.18 0.12
N GLN A 52 -1.59 2.97 0.40
CA GLN A 52 -2.98 2.60 0.14
C GLN A 52 -3.66 3.65 -0.73
N VAL A 53 -4.47 3.20 -1.69
CA VAL A 53 -5.31 4.10 -2.48
C VAL A 53 -6.43 4.66 -1.61
N HIS A 54 -7.00 3.85 -0.74
CA HIS A 54 -8.01 4.29 0.22
C HIS A 54 -7.79 3.65 1.58
N ARG A 55 -8.12 4.38 2.64
CA ARG A 55 -8.19 3.82 4.00
C ARG A 55 -9.27 2.74 4.04
N ASN A 56 -8.98 1.60 4.63
CA ASN A 56 -9.98 0.58 4.88
C ASN A 56 -10.79 0.98 6.12
N VAL A 57 -12.02 1.43 5.91
CA VAL A 57 -12.88 1.95 6.99
C VAL A 57 -13.47 0.85 7.88
N GLU A 58 -13.34 -0.42 7.48
CA GLU A 58 -13.72 -1.57 8.30
C GLU A 58 -12.70 -1.88 9.41
N HIS A 59 -11.56 -1.17 9.42
CA HIS A 59 -10.47 -1.35 10.36
C HIS A 59 -10.04 -0.02 10.99
N GLY A 60 -9.45 -0.11 12.18
CA GLY A 60 -8.90 1.05 12.89
C GLY A 60 -7.61 1.57 12.28
N ALA A 61 -7.10 2.67 12.85
CA ALA A 61 -5.88 3.32 12.38
C ALA A 61 -4.64 2.42 12.46
N ASP A 62 -4.57 1.53 13.43
CA ASP A 62 -3.47 0.56 13.62
C ASP A 62 -3.42 -0.54 12.55
N GLN A 63 -4.52 -0.73 11.80
CA GLN A 63 -4.66 -1.69 10.71
C GLN A 63 -4.71 -1.04 9.32
N ASN A 64 -4.26 0.21 9.23
CA ASN A 64 -4.09 0.95 8.00
C ASN A 64 -2.69 1.57 7.96
N ALA A 65 -2.20 1.90 6.77
CA ALA A 65 -0.97 2.65 6.63
C ALA A 65 -1.08 4.04 7.30
N PRO A 66 0.05 4.67 7.68
CA PRO A 66 0.04 6.06 8.14
C PRO A 66 -0.66 6.99 7.15
N ALA A 67 -1.33 8.01 7.66
CA ALA A 67 -2.18 8.90 6.86
C ALA A 67 -1.47 9.50 5.64
N GLU A 68 -0.19 9.83 5.76
CA GLU A 68 0.61 10.38 4.66
C GLU A 68 0.86 9.39 3.51
N LEU A 69 0.64 8.10 3.74
CA LEU A 69 0.79 7.03 2.74
C LEU A 69 -0.56 6.57 2.18
N VAL A 70 -1.65 7.21 2.55
CA VAL A 70 -3.01 6.89 2.13
C VAL A 70 -3.56 8.02 1.27
N ALA A 71 -3.96 7.72 0.03
CA ALA A 71 -4.43 8.76 -0.89
C ALA A 71 -5.81 9.31 -0.54
N ASN A 72 -6.72 8.45 -0.05
CA ASN A 72 -8.09 8.85 0.29
C ASN A 72 -8.45 8.33 1.68
N ASP A 73 -8.83 9.24 2.58
CA ASP A 73 -9.07 8.93 4.01
C ASP A 73 -10.52 8.59 4.33
N ALA A 74 -11.48 9.17 3.62
CA ALA A 74 -12.90 9.11 3.95
C ALA A 74 -13.78 9.06 2.71
N GLU A 75 -15.03 8.68 2.90
CA GLU A 75 -16.08 8.75 1.87
C GLU A 75 -17.01 9.95 2.17
N PRO A 76 -17.48 10.67 1.12
CA PRO A 76 -17.02 10.56 -0.26
C PRO A 76 -15.60 11.09 -0.45
N CYS A 77 -14.89 10.58 -1.45
CA CYS A 77 -13.54 11.02 -1.77
C CYS A 77 -13.46 11.52 -3.22
N LYS A 78 -12.36 12.25 -3.53
CA LYS A 78 -12.11 12.77 -4.88
C LYS A 78 -11.46 11.75 -5.83
N GLY A 79 -11.18 10.53 -5.35
CA GLY A 79 -10.51 9.50 -6.14
C GLY A 79 -9.04 9.81 -6.39
N GLU A 80 -8.33 10.32 -5.38
CA GLU A 80 -6.89 10.57 -5.45
C GLU A 80 -6.11 9.27 -5.63
N GLY A 81 -4.96 9.34 -6.29
CA GLY A 81 -4.16 8.18 -6.64
C GLY A 81 -2.82 8.11 -5.94
N VAL A 82 -2.20 6.94 -6.07
CA VAL A 82 -0.79 6.69 -5.76
C VAL A 82 -0.05 6.56 -7.09
N ARG A 83 1.10 7.23 -7.23
CA ARG A 83 1.89 7.23 -8.46
C ARG A 83 3.26 6.62 -8.20
N LEU A 84 3.66 5.69 -9.06
CA LEU A 84 5.00 5.12 -9.06
C LEU A 84 5.75 5.57 -10.32
N VAL A 85 6.97 6.09 -10.13
CA VAL A 85 7.82 6.55 -11.23
C VAL A 85 9.18 5.86 -11.12
N ALA A 86 9.56 5.10 -12.14
CA ALA A 86 10.90 4.52 -12.23
C ALA A 86 11.88 5.56 -12.78
N ALA A 87 13.06 5.64 -12.15
CA ALA A 87 14.13 6.49 -12.66
C ALA A 87 14.71 5.93 -13.97
N PRO A 88 15.29 6.77 -14.85
CA PRO A 88 16.01 6.29 -16.01
C PRO A 88 17.08 5.25 -15.62
N GLY A 89 17.13 4.14 -16.35
CA GLY A 89 18.01 3.03 -16.03
C GLY A 89 17.50 2.05 -14.97
N GLY A 90 16.37 2.35 -14.32
CA GLY A 90 15.70 1.44 -13.38
C GLY A 90 16.42 1.18 -12.06
N LYS A 91 17.42 2.00 -11.68
CA LYS A 91 18.18 1.82 -10.43
C LYS A 91 17.44 2.28 -9.18
N SER A 92 16.43 3.11 -9.35
CA SER A 92 15.57 3.58 -8.27
C SER A 92 14.15 3.83 -8.78
N TYR A 93 13.24 3.97 -7.86
CA TYR A 93 11.85 4.34 -8.16
C TYR A 93 11.30 5.20 -7.03
N THR A 94 10.33 6.03 -7.36
CA THR A 94 9.67 6.93 -6.41
C THR A 94 8.19 6.59 -6.35
N VAL A 95 7.65 6.50 -5.13
CA VAL A 95 6.21 6.35 -4.89
C VAL A 95 5.69 7.64 -4.29
N GLU A 96 4.64 8.17 -4.88
CA GLU A 96 4.05 9.46 -4.52
C GLU A 96 2.59 9.32 -4.13
N VAL A 97 2.18 10.09 -3.13
CA VAL A 97 0.77 10.36 -2.82
C VAL A 97 0.57 11.87 -3.05
N PRO A 98 0.24 12.30 -4.28
CA PRO A 98 0.21 13.72 -4.62
C PRO A 98 -0.73 14.54 -3.73
N ALA A 99 -1.90 13.99 -3.39
CA ALA A 99 -2.87 14.66 -2.51
C ALA A 99 -2.34 14.97 -1.11
N LYS A 100 -1.32 14.24 -0.65
CA LYS A 100 -0.67 14.41 0.66
C LYS A 100 0.68 15.11 0.56
N GLY A 101 1.18 15.37 -0.63
CA GLY A 101 2.54 15.88 -0.83
C GLY A 101 3.63 14.88 -0.47
N THR A 102 3.29 13.61 -0.31
CA THR A 102 4.24 12.56 0.06
C THR A 102 4.99 12.05 -1.16
N LYS A 103 6.31 11.92 -1.02
CA LYS A 103 7.19 11.38 -2.06
C LYS A 103 8.31 10.61 -1.38
N ARG A 104 8.46 9.32 -1.71
CA ARG A 104 9.52 8.46 -1.16
C ARG A 104 10.23 7.72 -2.27
N THR A 105 11.57 7.71 -2.23
CA THR A 105 12.42 7.07 -3.22
C THR A 105 13.10 5.85 -2.62
N TYR A 106 13.16 4.78 -3.40
CA TYR A 106 13.71 3.49 -3.02
C TYR A 106 14.70 3.03 -4.08
N ALA A 107 15.75 2.34 -3.64
CA ALA A 107 16.66 1.66 -4.56
C ALA A 107 16.00 0.38 -5.09
N SER A 108 16.18 0.11 -6.38
CA SER A 108 15.80 -1.18 -6.96
C SER A 108 16.74 -2.29 -6.47
N LYS A 109 16.21 -3.49 -6.37
CA LYS A 109 17.02 -4.67 -6.00
C LYS A 109 17.85 -5.15 -7.18
#